data_ef03a84b14f9b05f81a9a3e425f58d03
#
_entry.id   ef03a84b14f9b05f81a9a3e425f58d03
#
_cell.length_a   1.000
_cell.length_b   1.000
_cell.length_c   1.000
_cell.angle_alpha   90.00
_cell.angle_beta   90.00
_cell.angle_gamma   90.00
#
_symmetry.space_group_name_H-M   'P 1'
#
loop_
_entity.id
_entity.type
_entity.pdbx_description
1 polymer ?
#
loop_
_entity_poly.entity_id
_entity_poly.type
_entity_poly.pdbx_seq_one_letter_code
_entity_poly.pdbx_strand_id
1 'polypeptide(L)'
;TDHAALATPYAHTTAPLRRLVDRYVNEVCLALCSGQEVPAWVRERLPDLPDTMAASDRRAKKYERGIVDLTEALVLSGRVGQEFDAVVVSVDEERRRGTILIDDPAVEATLRDVALPLGEHVRVRLDGVDLVEGTADLSPVDERD
;
A
#
# COMPACT_ATOMS: atom_id res chain seq x y z
N THR A 1 -14.73 -2.47 -20.00
CA THR A 1 -13.56 -3.02 -20.69
C THR A 1 -13.70 -4.53 -20.72
N ASP A 2 -13.56 -5.13 -21.89
CA ASP A 2 -13.67 -6.58 -22.04
C ASP A 2 -12.43 -7.26 -21.47
N HIS A 3 -12.63 -8.46 -20.92
CA HIS A 3 -11.52 -9.28 -20.43
C HIS A 3 -10.72 -9.84 -21.63
N ALA A 4 -9.40 -9.61 -21.62
CA ALA A 4 -8.53 -9.91 -22.77
C ALA A 4 -8.63 -11.36 -23.29
N ALA A 5 -8.79 -12.34 -22.40
CA ALA A 5 -8.89 -13.75 -22.78
C ALA A 5 -10.30 -14.20 -23.17
N LEU A 6 -11.36 -13.46 -22.78
CA LEU A 6 -12.75 -13.84 -23.00
C LEU A 6 -13.43 -12.99 -24.08
N ALA A 7 -12.85 -11.83 -24.43
CA ALA A 7 -13.41 -10.84 -25.35
C ALA A 7 -14.86 -10.43 -25.01
N THR A 8 -15.19 -10.45 -23.72
CA THR A 8 -16.51 -10.08 -23.18
C THR A 8 -16.37 -9.39 -21.83
N PRO A 9 -17.38 -8.61 -21.39
CA PRO A 9 -17.42 -8.12 -20.03
C PRO A 9 -17.31 -9.25 -19.02
N TYR A 10 -16.40 -9.08 -18.04
CA TYR A 10 -16.14 -10.09 -17.00
C TYR A 10 -16.17 -9.46 -15.62
N ALA A 11 -16.81 -10.15 -14.69
CA ALA A 11 -16.75 -9.83 -13.27
C ALA A 11 -16.30 -11.06 -12.48
N HIS A 12 -15.29 -10.88 -11.62
CA HIS A 12 -14.82 -11.93 -10.76
C HIS A 12 -15.68 -11.98 -9.48
N THR A 13 -16.40 -13.10 -9.26
CA THR A 13 -17.44 -13.20 -8.22
C THR A 13 -17.25 -14.39 -7.26
N THR A 14 -16.04 -14.91 -7.13
CA THR A 14 -15.78 -16.22 -6.50
C THR A 14 -15.25 -16.15 -5.07
N ALA A 15 -15.22 -14.97 -4.44
CA ALA A 15 -14.64 -14.82 -3.12
C ALA A 15 -15.54 -14.03 -2.14
N PRO A 16 -16.79 -14.49 -1.88
CA PRO A 16 -17.78 -13.75 -1.08
C PRO A 16 -17.41 -13.57 0.40
N LEU A 17 -16.43 -14.31 0.91
CA LEU A 17 -15.95 -14.15 2.28
C LEU A 17 -15.05 -12.93 2.46
N ARG A 18 -14.22 -12.62 1.46
CA ARG A 18 -13.27 -11.50 1.53
C ARG A 18 -13.65 -10.31 0.66
N ARG A 19 -14.59 -10.48 -0.28
CA ARG A 19 -15.08 -9.41 -1.15
C ARG A 19 -16.59 -9.32 -1.04
N LEU A 20 -17.07 -8.29 -0.38
CA LEU A 20 -18.49 -8.08 -0.13
C LEU A 20 -19.31 -8.04 -1.42
N VAL A 21 -18.79 -7.42 -2.48
CA VAL A 21 -19.48 -7.32 -3.79
C VAL A 21 -19.82 -8.70 -4.36
N ASP A 22 -18.96 -9.70 -4.17
CA ASP A 22 -19.20 -11.05 -4.71
C ASP A 22 -20.44 -11.69 -4.12
N ARG A 23 -20.74 -11.43 -2.84
CA ARG A 23 -21.98 -11.88 -2.21
C ARG A 23 -23.21 -11.27 -2.87
N TYR A 24 -23.17 -9.96 -3.13
CA TYR A 24 -24.29 -9.25 -3.78
C TYR A 24 -24.49 -9.72 -5.22
N VAL A 25 -23.41 -9.89 -5.97
CA VAL A 25 -23.48 -10.40 -7.35
C VAL A 25 -24.02 -11.82 -7.38
N ASN A 26 -23.64 -12.69 -6.45
CA ASN A 26 -24.17 -14.06 -6.37
C ASN A 26 -25.70 -14.07 -6.10
N GLU A 27 -26.20 -13.18 -5.24
CA GLU A 27 -27.65 -13.03 -5.03
C GLU A 27 -28.37 -12.55 -6.28
N VAL A 28 -27.78 -11.59 -7.01
CA VAL A 28 -28.33 -11.16 -8.30
C VAL A 28 -28.37 -12.32 -9.30
N CYS A 29 -27.27 -13.05 -9.44
CA CYS A 29 -27.20 -14.21 -10.34
C CYS A 29 -28.23 -15.29 -9.97
N LEU A 30 -28.38 -15.59 -8.69
CA LEU A 30 -29.35 -16.58 -8.20
C LEU A 30 -30.79 -16.16 -8.53
N ALA A 31 -31.12 -14.90 -8.29
CA ALA A 31 -32.46 -14.39 -8.61
C ALA A 31 -32.76 -14.47 -10.11
N LEU A 32 -31.83 -14.02 -10.96
CA LEU A 32 -31.99 -14.05 -12.41
C LEU A 32 -32.09 -15.48 -12.94
N CYS A 33 -31.24 -16.40 -12.48
CA CYS A 33 -31.30 -17.82 -12.89
C CYS A 33 -32.59 -18.52 -12.46
N SER A 34 -33.17 -18.09 -11.33
CA SER A 34 -34.43 -18.64 -10.83
C SER A 34 -35.69 -17.95 -11.37
N GLY A 35 -35.54 -16.95 -12.26
CA GLY A 35 -36.64 -16.17 -12.78
C GLY A 35 -37.36 -15.33 -11.69
N GLN A 36 -36.65 -14.99 -10.61
CA GLN A 36 -37.18 -14.21 -9.49
C GLN A 36 -36.68 -12.77 -9.56
N GLU A 37 -37.36 -11.87 -8.86
CA GLU A 37 -36.89 -10.51 -8.69
C GLU A 37 -35.66 -10.48 -7.77
N VAL A 38 -34.68 -9.62 -8.12
CA VAL A 38 -33.53 -9.37 -7.25
C VAL A 38 -34.03 -8.79 -5.92
N PRO A 39 -33.61 -9.33 -4.76
CA PRO A 39 -34.06 -8.86 -3.46
C PRO A 39 -33.84 -7.35 -3.27
N ALA A 40 -34.81 -6.69 -2.63
CA ALA A 40 -34.78 -5.23 -2.43
C ALA A 40 -33.50 -4.77 -1.72
N TRP A 41 -33.09 -5.48 -0.69
CA TRP A 41 -31.86 -5.16 0.06
C TRP A 41 -30.59 -5.17 -0.81
N VAL A 42 -30.55 -6.00 -1.85
CA VAL A 42 -29.43 -6.02 -2.81
C VAL A 42 -29.45 -4.78 -3.65
N ARG A 43 -30.61 -4.47 -4.27
CA ARG A 43 -30.76 -3.31 -5.17
C ARG A 43 -30.48 -1.99 -4.46
N GLU A 44 -30.96 -1.84 -3.23
CA GLU A 44 -30.77 -0.64 -2.42
C GLU A 44 -29.33 -0.39 -2.02
N ARG A 45 -28.54 -1.47 -1.78
CA ARG A 45 -27.18 -1.35 -1.30
C ARG A 45 -26.09 -1.41 -2.37
N LEU A 46 -26.42 -1.88 -3.57
CA LEU A 46 -25.46 -1.99 -4.67
C LEU A 46 -24.71 -0.67 -4.96
N PRO A 47 -25.37 0.50 -5.00
CA PRO A 47 -24.69 1.76 -5.24
C PRO A 47 -23.63 2.14 -4.20
N ASP A 48 -23.81 1.71 -2.95
CA ASP A 48 -22.91 2.04 -1.82
C ASP A 48 -21.71 1.10 -1.72
N LEU A 49 -21.73 -0.02 -2.43
CA LEU A 49 -20.65 -1.04 -2.31
C LEU A 49 -19.26 -0.54 -2.71
N PRO A 50 -19.08 0.25 -3.78
CA PRO A 50 -17.76 0.75 -4.15
C PRO A 50 -17.11 1.53 -3.02
N ASP A 51 -17.84 2.43 -2.38
CA ASP A 51 -17.33 3.26 -1.28
C ASP A 51 -17.06 2.43 -0.03
N THR A 52 -17.96 1.50 0.29
CA THR A 52 -17.80 0.58 1.43
C THR A 52 -16.56 -0.29 1.27
N MET A 53 -16.36 -0.87 0.09
CA MET A 53 -15.19 -1.69 -0.21
C MET A 53 -13.91 -0.87 -0.23
N ALA A 54 -13.92 0.31 -0.84
CA ALA A 54 -12.76 1.20 -0.87
C ALA A 54 -12.35 1.65 0.56
N ALA A 55 -13.32 1.94 1.43
CA ALA A 55 -13.04 2.28 2.82
C ALA A 55 -12.43 1.09 3.60
N SER A 56 -12.92 -0.12 3.35
CA SER A 56 -12.38 -1.35 3.97
C SER A 56 -10.96 -1.64 3.48
N ASP A 57 -10.71 -1.51 2.17
CA ASP A 57 -9.38 -1.72 1.56
C ASP A 57 -8.35 -0.72 2.10
N ARG A 58 -8.72 0.57 2.17
CA ARG A 58 -7.84 1.59 2.76
C ARG A 58 -7.49 1.27 4.21
N ARG A 59 -8.43 0.75 5.00
CA ARG A 59 -8.18 0.36 6.39
C ARG A 59 -7.24 -0.83 6.49
N ALA A 60 -7.46 -1.86 5.67
CA ALA A 60 -6.59 -3.03 5.61
C ALA A 60 -5.15 -2.64 5.22
N LYS A 61 -4.99 -1.86 4.15
CA LYS A 61 -3.68 -1.37 3.71
C LYS A 61 -2.97 -0.50 4.75
N LYS A 62 -3.72 0.35 5.46
CA LYS A 62 -3.15 1.14 6.57
C LYS A 62 -2.62 0.24 7.69
N TYR A 63 -3.34 -0.85 7.99
CA TYR A 63 -2.92 -1.80 9.02
C TYR A 63 -1.68 -2.58 8.60
N GLU A 64 -1.68 -3.11 7.38
CA GLU A 64 -0.54 -3.82 6.79
C GLU A 64 0.70 -2.94 6.76
N ARG A 65 0.56 -1.71 6.26
CA ARG A 65 1.68 -0.75 6.21
C ARG A 65 2.21 -0.43 7.61
N GLY A 66 1.33 -0.18 8.59
CA GLY A 66 1.76 0.11 9.96
C GLY A 66 2.53 -1.03 10.63
N ILE A 67 2.21 -2.30 10.30
CA ILE A 67 2.97 -3.45 10.79
C ILE A 67 4.37 -3.48 10.14
N VAL A 68 4.45 -3.23 8.83
CA VAL A 68 5.73 -3.17 8.13
C VAL A 68 6.59 -2.03 8.69
N ASP A 69 6.05 -0.83 8.77
CA ASP A 69 6.74 0.37 9.28
C ASP A 69 7.30 0.13 10.70
N LEU A 70 6.49 -0.47 11.58
CA LEU A 70 6.95 -0.82 12.94
C LEU A 70 8.07 -1.86 12.93
N THR A 71 7.98 -2.86 12.05
CA THR A 71 9.01 -3.89 11.92
C THR A 71 10.32 -3.29 11.42
N GLU A 72 10.27 -2.44 10.42
CA GLU A 72 11.41 -1.71 9.87
C GLU A 72 12.06 -0.81 10.92
N ALA A 73 11.25 -0.04 11.67
CA ALA A 73 11.72 0.78 12.78
C ALA A 73 12.38 -0.07 13.87
N LEU A 74 11.82 -1.23 14.21
CA LEU A 74 12.40 -2.14 15.21
C LEU A 74 13.75 -2.69 14.76
N VAL A 75 13.88 -3.10 13.50
CA VAL A 75 15.16 -3.58 12.93
C VAL A 75 16.24 -2.50 12.98
N LEU A 76 15.87 -1.24 12.77
CA LEU A 76 16.78 -0.10 12.79
C LEU A 76 17.08 0.43 14.21
N SER A 77 16.24 0.13 15.21
CA SER A 77 16.30 0.78 16.53
C SER A 77 17.64 0.66 17.27
N GLY A 78 18.39 -0.41 17.03
CA GLY A 78 19.73 -0.61 17.60
C GLY A 78 20.88 0.01 16.80
N ARG A 79 20.59 0.75 15.72
CA ARG A 79 21.58 1.21 14.74
C ARG A 79 21.60 2.73 14.58
N VAL A 80 21.01 3.47 15.51
CA VAL A 80 21.02 4.95 15.48
C VAL A 80 22.46 5.48 15.46
N GLY A 81 22.74 6.43 14.58
CA GLY A 81 24.05 6.97 14.30
C GLY A 81 24.87 6.20 13.26
N GLN A 82 24.42 5.04 12.79
CA GLN A 82 25.07 4.32 11.69
C GLN A 82 24.70 4.90 10.33
N GLU A 83 25.62 4.72 9.38
CA GLU A 83 25.41 5.05 7.98
C GLU A 83 25.09 3.81 7.17
N PHE A 84 24.28 3.97 6.15
CA PHE A 84 23.82 2.90 5.26
C PHE A 84 23.94 3.30 3.80
N ASP A 85 24.27 2.35 2.97
CA ASP A 85 24.14 2.47 1.53
C ASP A 85 22.69 2.11 1.15
N ALA A 86 22.11 2.91 0.28
CA ALA A 86 20.72 2.76 -0.15
C ALA A 86 20.56 3.14 -1.62
N VAL A 87 19.48 2.67 -2.25
CA VAL A 87 19.11 3.01 -3.62
C VAL A 87 17.81 3.80 -3.61
N VAL A 88 17.73 4.86 -4.40
CA VAL A 88 16.49 5.65 -4.58
C VAL A 88 15.53 4.89 -5.49
N VAL A 89 14.43 4.38 -4.93
CA VAL A 89 13.45 3.55 -5.67
C VAL A 89 12.21 4.32 -6.13
N SER A 90 11.94 5.48 -5.52
CA SER A 90 10.81 6.32 -5.92
C SER A 90 11.07 7.78 -5.55
N VAL A 91 10.59 8.71 -6.38
CA VAL A 91 10.69 10.15 -6.14
C VAL A 91 9.34 10.83 -6.39
N ASP A 92 8.92 11.67 -5.45
CA ASP A 92 7.77 12.57 -5.56
C ASP A 92 8.33 14.01 -5.53
N GLU A 93 8.57 14.57 -6.71
CA GLU A 93 9.17 15.90 -6.88
C GLU A 93 8.28 17.01 -6.30
N GLU A 94 6.95 16.88 -6.45
CA GLU A 94 6.01 17.90 -5.94
C GLU A 94 6.07 18.03 -4.42
N ARG A 95 6.24 16.90 -3.72
CA ARG A 95 6.32 16.83 -2.27
C ARG A 95 7.76 16.84 -1.73
N ARG A 96 8.74 16.93 -2.61
CA ARG A 96 10.16 16.88 -2.28
C ARG A 96 10.51 15.71 -1.35
N ARG A 97 10.04 14.52 -1.71
CA ARG A 97 10.29 13.30 -0.95
C ARG A 97 10.62 12.15 -1.88
N GLY A 98 11.36 11.20 -1.38
CA GLY A 98 11.64 9.97 -2.10
C GLY A 98 11.71 8.78 -1.15
N THR A 99 11.48 7.60 -1.72
CA THR A 99 11.66 6.34 -1.03
C THR A 99 13.03 5.79 -1.41
N ILE A 100 13.78 5.36 -0.41
CA ILE A 100 15.05 4.66 -0.55
C ILE A 100 14.89 3.23 -0.03
N LEU A 101 15.65 2.32 -0.60
CA LEU A 101 15.83 0.96 -0.12
C LEU A 101 17.24 0.83 0.43
N ILE A 102 17.34 0.59 1.74
CA ILE A 102 18.61 0.27 2.40
C ILE A 102 18.96 -1.18 2.08
N ASP A 103 20.21 -1.47 1.76
CA ASP A 103 20.65 -2.80 1.35
C ASP A 103 20.74 -3.78 2.53
N ASP A 104 21.33 -3.35 3.66
CA ASP A 104 21.47 -4.15 4.87
C ASP A 104 21.31 -3.31 6.14
N PRO A 105 20.21 -3.51 6.86
CA PRO A 105 19.07 -4.43 6.61
C PRO A 105 18.22 -3.96 5.41
N ALA A 106 17.55 -4.90 4.73
CA ALA A 106 16.65 -4.56 3.64
C ALA A 106 15.39 -3.85 4.17
N VAL A 107 15.43 -2.52 4.21
CA VAL A 107 14.39 -1.66 4.78
C VAL A 107 14.07 -0.53 3.81
N GLU A 108 12.78 -0.29 3.56
CA GLU A 108 12.33 0.91 2.88
C GLU A 108 12.23 2.07 3.85
N ALA A 109 12.74 3.23 3.45
CA ALA A 109 12.61 4.46 4.24
C ALA A 109 12.29 5.65 3.35
N THR A 110 11.69 6.69 3.95
CA THR A 110 11.33 7.92 3.24
C THR A 110 12.26 9.05 3.64
N LEU A 111 12.95 9.62 2.66
CA LEU A 111 13.67 10.90 2.83
C LEU A 111 12.77 12.06 2.42
N ARG A 112 12.85 13.16 3.15
CA ARG A 112 12.06 14.38 2.94
C ARG A 112 12.96 15.57 2.73
N ASP A 113 12.43 16.56 1.99
CA ASP A 113 13.09 17.84 1.72
C ASP A 113 14.44 17.75 1.01
N VAL A 114 14.68 16.64 0.30
CA VAL A 114 15.91 16.35 -0.42
C VAL A 114 15.61 16.16 -1.91
N ALA A 115 16.50 16.61 -2.76
CA ALA A 115 16.48 16.25 -4.18
C ALA A 115 17.19 14.89 -4.33
N LEU A 116 16.45 13.88 -4.75
CA LEU A 116 16.94 12.52 -4.87
C LEU A 116 16.97 12.09 -6.34
N PRO A 117 18.09 11.60 -6.86
CA PRO A 117 18.18 11.05 -8.20
C PRO A 117 17.61 9.62 -8.23
N LEU A 118 16.54 9.42 -8.99
CA LEU A 118 15.89 8.11 -9.10
C LEU A 118 16.86 7.06 -9.67
N GLY A 119 16.97 5.92 -9.00
CA GLY A 119 17.79 4.78 -9.41
C GLY A 119 19.27 4.90 -9.02
N GLU A 120 19.70 5.99 -8.40
CA GLU A 120 21.08 6.16 -7.95
C GLU A 120 21.29 5.69 -6.52
N HIS A 121 22.55 5.36 -6.21
CA HIS A 121 22.98 5.05 -4.85
C HIS A 121 23.15 6.33 -4.05
N VAL A 122 22.72 6.28 -2.81
CA VAL A 122 22.85 7.37 -1.83
C VAL A 122 23.33 6.80 -0.51
N ARG A 123 24.14 7.59 0.20
CA ARG A 123 24.53 7.26 1.56
C ARG A 123 23.68 8.04 2.54
N VAL A 124 23.13 7.35 3.55
CA VAL A 124 22.24 7.93 4.53
C VAL A 124 22.67 7.58 5.94
N ARG A 125 22.44 8.49 6.89
CA ARG A 125 22.67 8.24 8.31
C ARG A 125 21.32 8.15 9.02
N LEU A 126 21.21 7.18 9.92
CA LEU A 126 20.04 7.02 10.79
C LEU A 126 20.18 7.97 11.99
N ASP A 127 19.33 8.98 12.04
CA ASP A 127 19.36 10.02 13.09
C ASP A 127 18.49 9.64 14.29
N GLY A 128 17.39 8.90 14.06
CA GLY A 128 16.49 8.48 15.12
C GLY A 128 15.49 7.41 14.69
N VAL A 129 14.85 6.80 15.68
CA VAL A 129 13.76 5.83 15.47
C VAL A 129 12.66 6.08 16.48
N ASP A 130 11.42 6.16 16.02
CA ASP A 130 10.22 6.21 16.84
C ASP A 130 9.45 4.89 16.72
N LEU A 131 9.48 4.07 17.76
CA LEU A 131 8.77 2.78 17.79
C LEU A 131 7.27 2.91 18.05
N VAL A 132 6.79 4.07 18.50
CA VAL A 132 5.36 4.30 18.73
C VAL A 132 4.68 4.64 17.39
N GLU A 133 5.32 5.52 16.61
CA GLU A 133 4.84 5.91 15.30
C GLU A 133 5.32 4.94 14.18
N GLY A 134 6.27 4.05 14.45
CA GLY A 134 6.86 3.15 13.48
C GLY A 134 7.66 3.89 12.41
N THR A 135 8.44 4.91 12.79
CA THR A 135 9.20 5.73 11.85
C THR A 135 10.70 5.72 12.13
N ALA A 136 11.49 5.86 11.08
CA ALA A 136 12.93 6.08 11.15
C ALA A 136 13.27 7.41 10.47
N ASP A 137 14.02 8.24 11.17
CA ASP A 137 14.52 9.50 10.66
C ASP A 137 15.91 9.29 10.08
N LEU A 138 16.06 9.62 8.79
CA LEU A 138 17.29 9.47 8.04
C LEU A 138 17.65 10.79 7.36
N SER A 139 18.94 11.09 7.33
CA SER A 139 19.50 12.21 6.59
C SER A 139 20.54 11.74 5.56
N PRO A 140 20.62 12.39 4.39
CA PRO A 140 21.67 12.09 3.43
C PRO A 140 23.04 12.48 4.02
N VAL A 141 24.04 11.67 3.72
CA VAL A 141 25.45 11.99 4.04
C VAL A 141 26.05 12.60 2.79
N ASP A 142 26.48 13.89 2.88
CA ASP A 142 27.20 14.53 1.79
C ASP A 142 28.58 13.88 1.62
N GLU A 143 28.92 13.44 0.41
CA GLU A 143 30.25 12.91 0.07
C GLU A 143 31.37 13.99 0.10
N ARG A 144 31.25 14.98 0.96
CA ARG A 144 32.26 16.02 1.12
C ARG A 144 32.90 15.96 2.50
N ASP A 145 33.78 14.97 2.66
CA ASP A 145 34.99 15.10 3.49
C ASP A 145 36.08 14.10 3.05
#